data_af8c1013bccf55b2884554e1e6941a79
#
_entry.id   af8c1013bccf55b2884554e1e6941a79
#
_cell.length_a   1.000
_cell.length_b   1.000
_cell.length_c   1.000
_cell.angle_alpha   90.00
_cell.angle_beta   90.00
_cell.angle_gamma   90.00
#
_symmetry.space_group_name_H-M   'P 1'
#
loop_
_entity.id
_entity.type
_entity.pdbx_description
1 polymer ?
#
loop_
_entity_poly.entity_id
_entity_poly.type
_entity_poly.pdbx_seq_one_letter_code
_entity_poly.pdbx_strand_id
1 'polypeptide(L)'
;MLVSTNAEIIQLATPETKKIINDNVGYCDGEGAVRALKRHGAKHVNRIPGCELWLNLVRRKWKSGTSFYLVGTTQEIIEDTVKKLKEDFPGINIVNYRNGFLKSDEERQALLADVAEKQPEVVFVAMGFPKQELLMAEMQKVNPRAIYLGLGGSFNVYTGHTARAPQWWQDHGLEFAYRLIFEKSRRGRYINYLRYFISLYTGKI
;
A
#
# COMPACT_ATOMS: atom_id res chain seq x y z
N MET A 1 4.36 -11.51 -0.35
CA MET A 1 3.96 -10.08 -0.30
C MET A 1 2.90 -9.86 0.77
N LEU A 2 2.82 -8.64 1.32
CA LEU A 2 1.72 -8.19 2.17
C LEU A 2 0.81 -7.29 1.31
N VAL A 3 -0.42 -7.73 1.06
CA VAL A 3 -1.34 -7.06 0.14
C VAL A 3 -2.50 -6.45 0.93
N SER A 4 -2.62 -5.13 0.88
CA SER A 4 -3.73 -4.44 1.53
C SER A 4 -5.06 -4.73 0.85
N THR A 5 -6.12 -4.89 1.63
CA THR A 5 -7.49 -5.02 1.12
C THR A 5 -8.40 -3.99 1.80
N ASN A 6 -9.23 -3.34 1.01
CA ASN A 6 -10.24 -2.39 1.44
C ASN A 6 -11.45 -2.44 0.52
N ALA A 7 -12.49 -1.67 0.80
CA ALA A 7 -13.72 -1.66 0.02
C ALA A 7 -13.50 -1.42 -1.48
N GLU A 8 -12.62 -0.50 -1.84
CA GLU A 8 -12.33 -0.16 -3.24
C GLU A 8 -11.60 -1.29 -3.94
N ILE A 9 -10.60 -1.90 -3.31
CA ILE A 9 -9.84 -3.04 -3.85
C ILE A 9 -10.77 -4.23 -4.07
N ILE A 10 -11.62 -4.56 -3.09
CA ILE A 10 -12.58 -5.65 -3.22
C ILE A 10 -13.52 -5.42 -4.41
N GLN A 11 -14.00 -4.18 -4.59
CA GLN A 11 -14.91 -3.81 -5.67
C GLN A 11 -14.24 -3.83 -7.06
N LEU A 12 -12.96 -3.45 -7.14
CA LEU A 12 -12.23 -3.29 -8.41
C LEU A 12 -11.35 -4.48 -8.77
N ALA A 13 -11.25 -5.49 -7.90
CA ALA A 13 -10.35 -6.61 -8.10
C ALA A 13 -10.73 -7.43 -9.35
N THR A 14 -9.79 -7.55 -10.28
CA THR A 14 -9.84 -8.41 -11.45
C THR A 14 -9.47 -9.86 -11.08
N PRO A 15 -9.72 -10.86 -11.93
CA PRO A 15 -9.24 -12.23 -11.69
C PRO A 15 -7.74 -12.30 -11.41
N GLU A 16 -6.92 -11.51 -12.11
CA GLU A 16 -5.48 -11.46 -11.93
C GLU A 16 -5.09 -10.90 -10.54
N THR A 17 -5.64 -9.75 -10.15
CA THR A 17 -5.34 -9.15 -8.85
C THR A 17 -5.90 -9.98 -7.69
N LYS A 18 -7.05 -10.64 -7.86
CA LYS A 18 -7.58 -11.62 -6.89
C LYS A 18 -6.60 -12.77 -6.69
N LYS A 19 -6.02 -13.30 -7.78
CA LYS A 19 -4.99 -14.33 -7.68
C LYS A 19 -3.78 -13.83 -6.91
N ILE A 20 -3.28 -12.63 -7.20
CA ILE A 20 -2.16 -12.02 -6.46
C ILE A 20 -2.49 -11.92 -4.96
N ILE A 21 -3.69 -11.46 -4.59
CA ILE A 21 -4.10 -11.34 -3.19
C ILE A 21 -4.16 -12.72 -2.52
N ASN A 22 -4.74 -13.72 -3.18
CA ASN A 22 -4.95 -15.06 -2.63
C ASN A 22 -3.64 -15.87 -2.52
N ASP A 23 -2.69 -15.66 -3.41
CA ASP A 23 -1.37 -16.32 -3.37
C ASP A 23 -0.43 -15.70 -2.33
N ASN A 24 -0.84 -14.63 -1.66
CA ASN A 24 -0.03 -13.86 -0.72
C ASN A 24 -0.76 -13.62 0.61
N VAL A 25 -0.17 -12.80 1.49
CA VAL A 25 -0.80 -12.46 2.77
C VAL A 25 -1.64 -11.20 2.60
N GLY A 26 -2.96 -11.38 2.50
CA GLY A 26 -3.94 -10.30 2.51
C GLY A 26 -4.17 -9.75 3.93
N TYR A 27 -4.28 -8.44 4.08
CA TYR A 27 -4.65 -7.81 5.35
C TYR A 27 -5.70 -6.71 5.16
N CYS A 28 -6.54 -6.50 6.17
CA CYS A 28 -7.62 -5.51 6.14
C CYS A 28 -7.07 -4.11 6.45
N ASP A 29 -6.73 -3.33 5.43
CA ASP A 29 -6.31 -1.93 5.59
C ASP A 29 -7.50 -1.02 5.93
N GLY A 30 -8.69 -1.31 5.40
CA GLY A 30 -9.89 -0.51 5.59
C GLY A 30 -11.02 -1.25 6.32
N GLU A 31 -11.87 -0.49 7.01
CA GLU A 31 -13.05 -1.01 7.73
C GLU A 31 -14.02 -1.77 6.80
N GLY A 32 -14.08 -1.41 5.52
CA GLY A 32 -14.87 -2.16 4.53
C GLY A 32 -14.45 -3.62 4.46
N ALA A 33 -13.16 -3.92 4.35
CA ALA A 33 -12.67 -5.30 4.30
C ALA A 33 -12.98 -6.07 5.60
N VAL A 34 -12.86 -5.41 6.77
CA VAL A 34 -13.24 -5.99 8.06
C VAL A 34 -14.72 -6.39 8.06
N ARG A 35 -15.60 -5.49 7.61
CA ARG A 35 -17.05 -5.76 7.54
C ARG A 35 -17.38 -6.89 6.57
N ALA A 36 -16.72 -6.95 5.42
CA ALA A 36 -16.92 -8.05 4.47
C ALA A 36 -16.56 -9.40 5.11
N LEU A 37 -15.39 -9.52 5.72
CA LEU A 37 -14.97 -10.76 6.36
C LEU A 37 -15.88 -11.16 7.54
N LYS A 38 -16.29 -10.22 8.39
CA LYS A 38 -17.23 -10.49 9.49
C LYS A 38 -18.58 -11.00 8.96
N ARG A 39 -19.08 -10.44 7.85
CA ARG A 39 -20.32 -10.90 7.22
C ARG A 39 -20.19 -12.33 6.68
N HIS A 40 -19.00 -12.75 6.28
CA HIS A 40 -18.70 -14.13 5.88
C HIS A 40 -18.28 -15.03 7.05
N GLY A 41 -18.57 -14.64 8.29
CA GLY A 41 -18.40 -15.49 9.47
C GLY A 41 -17.04 -15.41 10.16
N ALA A 42 -16.13 -14.55 9.72
CA ALA A 42 -14.86 -14.39 10.41
C ALA A 42 -15.04 -13.69 11.77
N LYS A 43 -14.63 -14.36 12.87
CA LYS A 43 -14.86 -13.87 14.25
C LYS A 43 -13.81 -12.87 14.73
N HIS A 44 -12.56 -13.06 14.38
CA HIS A 44 -11.43 -12.28 14.87
C HIS A 44 -10.75 -11.53 13.71
N VAL A 45 -11.36 -10.42 13.29
CA VAL A 45 -10.83 -9.58 12.21
C VAL A 45 -10.62 -8.17 12.74
N ASN A 46 -9.38 -7.70 12.66
CA ASN A 46 -9.00 -6.35 13.03
C ASN A 46 -8.53 -5.58 11.80
N ARG A 47 -8.77 -4.27 11.82
CA ARG A 47 -8.17 -3.36 10.86
C ARG A 47 -6.68 -3.20 11.13
N ILE A 48 -5.87 -3.25 10.08
CA ILE A 48 -4.43 -2.98 10.12
C ILE A 48 -4.15 -1.83 9.15
N PRO A 49 -4.03 -0.58 9.63
CA PRO A 49 -3.76 0.55 8.75
C PRO A 49 -2.40 0.43 8.06
N GLY A 50 -2.39 0.38 6.72
CA GLY A 50 -1.15 0.23 5.94
C GLY A 50 -0.15 1.36 6.20
N CYS A 51 -0.64 2.59 6.45
CA CYS A 51 0.19 3.73 6.79
C CYS A 51 0.92 3.61 8.14
N GLU A 52 0.48 2.73 9.03
CA GLU A 52 1.15 2.41 10.30
C GLU A 52 2.00 1.15 10.18
N LEU A 53 1.49 0.14 9.46
CA LEU A 53 2.16 -1.15 9.31
C LEU A 53 3.58 -1.00 8.75
N TRP A 54 3.76 -0.23 7.68
CA TRP A 54 5.07 -0.06 7.06
C TRP A 54 6.07 0.68 7.97
N LEU A 55 5.62 1.73 8.69
CA LEU A 55 6.48 2.43 9.66
C LEU A 55 6.84 1.54 10.84
N ASN A 56 5.93 0.69 11.31
CA ASN A 56 6.22 -0.29 12.34
C ASN A 56 7.23 -1.33 11.86
N LEU A 57 7.18 -1.73 10.58
CA LEU A 57 8.19 -2.61 9.99
C LEU A 57 9.56 -1.91 9.95
N VAL A 58 9.62 -0.65 9.51
CA VAL A 58 10.86 0.15 9.57
C VAL A 58 11.39 0.23 10.99
N ARG A 59 10.57 0.65 11.98
CA ARG A 59 10.98 0.77 13.40
C ARG A 59 11.55 -0.51 13.98
N ARG A 60 11.04 -1.66 13.56
CA ARG A 60 11.51 -2.96 14.05
C ARG A 60 12.80 -3.44 13.38
N LYS A 61 13.05 -2.99 12.16
CA LYS A 61 14.09 -3.57 11.28
C LYS A 61 15.27 -2.66 10.99
N TRP A 62 15.15 -1.33 11.12
CA TRP A 62 16.19 -0.40 10.71
C TRP A 62 17.53 -0.59 11.44
N LYS A 63 17.52 -0.94 12.75
CA LYS A 63 18.74 -1.19 13.54
C LYS A 63 19.44 -2.50 13.20
N SER A 64 18.76 -3.44 12.56
CA SER A 64 19.33 -4.74 12.17
C SER A 64 20.08 -4.70 10.82
N GLY A 65 20.26 -3.52 10.23
CA GLY A 65 20.89 -3.36 8.92
C GLY A 65 20.03 -3.78 7.74
N THR A 66 18.76 -4.11 7.97
CA THR A 66 17.81 -4.50 6.91
C THR A 66 17.81 -3.49 5.78
N SER A 67 17.94 -3.99 4.55
CA SER A 67 17.96 -3.17 3.35
C SER A 67 16.55 -2.87 2.84
N PHE A 68 16.27 -1.59 2.59
CA PHE A 68 14.99 -1.08 2.10
C PHE A 68 15.12 -0.53 0.69
N TYR A 69 14.12 -0.81 -0.14
CA TYR A 69 13.94 -0.22 -1.47
C TYR A 69 12.56 0.46 -1.53
N LEU A 70 12.50 1.70 -2.02
CA LEU A 70 11.27 2.47 -2.09
C LEU A 70 10.90 2.78 -3.54
N VAL A 71 9.65 2.51 -3.93
CA VAL A 71 9.11 2.84 -5.27
C VAL A 71 7.77 3.51 -5.14
N GLY A 72 7.55 4.58 -5.87
CA GLY A 72 6.20 5.15 -5.97
C GLY A 72 6.15 6.65 -5.88
N THR A 73 4.91 7.17 -5.91
CA THR A 73 4.60 8.61 -5.83
C THR A 73 5.37 9.50 -6.84
N THR A 74 5.43 10.81 -6.63
CA THR A 74 6.22 11.75 -7.44
C THR A 74 7.68 11.75 -7.02
N GLN A 75 8.57 12.33 -7.85
CA GLN A 75 9.98 12.45 -7.54
C GLN A 75 10.19 13.26 -6.24
N GLU A 76 9.53 14.40 -6.11
CA GLU A 76 9.58 15.25 -4.92
C GLU A 76 9.21 14.49 -3.64
N ILE A 77 8.06 13.80 -3.65
CA ILE A 77 7.56 13.11 -2.45
C ILE A 77 8.43 11.90 -2.08
N ILE A 78 8.99 11.17 -3.05
CA ILE A 78 9.87 10.04 -2.73
C ILE A 78 11.20 10.53 -2.13
N GLU A 79 11.75 11.64 -2.61
CA GLU A 79 12.94 12.28 -2.06
C GLU A 79 12.69 12.79 -0.64
N ASP A 80 11.57 13.48 -0.41
CA ASP A 80 11.15 13.90 0.94
C ASP A 80 10.96 12.71 1.88
N THR A 81 10.39 11.62 1.37
CA THR A 81 10.22 10.38 2.13
C THR A 81 11.56 9.80 2.58
N VAL A 82 12.52 9.72 1.66
CA VAL A 82 13.88 9.21 1.96
C VAL A 82 14.60 10.12 2.94
N LYS A 83 14.54 11.45 2.73
CA LYS A 83 15.12 12.44 3.63
C LYS A 83 14.56 12.28 5.04
N LYS A 84 13.23 12.29 5.18
CA LYS A 84 12.55 12.13 6.46
C LYS A 84 12.84 10.79 7.13
N LEU A 85 12.94 9.69 6.37
CA LEU A 85 13.31 8.39 6.92
C LEU A 85 14.74 8.39 7.47
N LYS A 86 15.69 9.07 6.82
CA LYS A 86 17.07 9.22 7.32
C LYS A 86 17.15 10.09 8.58
N GLU A 87 16.28 11.09 8.70
CA GLU A 87 16.16 11.94 9.90
C GLU A 87 15.52 11.16 11.07
N ASP A 88 14.39 10.48 10.83
CA ASP A 88 13.64 9.74 11.87
C ASP A 88 14.35 8.44 12.28
N PHE A 89 15.18 7.85 11.41
CA PHE A 89 15.89 6.58 11.59
C PHE A 89 17.37 6.69 11.15
N PRO A 90 18.23 7.35 11.93
CA PRO A 90 19.64 7.55 11.58
C PRO A 90 20.37 6.23 11.32
N GLY A 91 20.99 6.14 10.13
CA GLY A 91 21.68 4.91 9.69
C GLY A 91 20.79 3.87 9.01
N ILE A 92 19.52 4.19 8.69
CA ILE A 92 18.67 3.32 7.90
C ILE A 92 19.32 2.98 6.55
N ASN A 93 19.32 1.69 6.20
CA ASN A 93 19.91 1.20 4.96
C ASN A 93 18.88 1.24 3.81
N ILE A 94 18.76 2.37 3.13
CA ILE A 94 17.96 2.51 1.91
C ILE A 94 18.88 2.29 0.72
N VAL A 95 18.81 1.11 0.08
CA VAL A 95 19.71 0.71 -1.02
C VAL A 95 19.39 1.43 -2.32
N ASN A 96 18.14 1.74 -2.59
CA ASN A 96 17.74 2.63 -3.69
C ASN A 96 16.29 3.08 -3.53
N TYR A 97 15.89 4.08 -4.34
CA TYR A 97 14.53 4.55 -4.45
C TYR A 97 14.27 5.15 -5.83
N ARG A 98 13.01 5.13 -6.29
CA ARG A 98 12.57 5.83 -7.50
C ARG A 98 11.10 6.24 -7.43
N ASN A 99 10.71 7.22 -8.23
CA ASN A 99 9.30 7.57 -8.39
C ASN A 99 8.49 6.45 -9.08
N GLY A 100 7.15 6.56 -8.98
CA GLY A 100 6.22 5.56 -9.50
C GLY A 100 5.82 5.73 -10.98
N PHE A 101 6.43 6.69 -11.70
CA PHE A 101 6.10 6.95 -13.09
C PHE A 101 7.00 6.13 -14.02
N LEU A 102 6.56 4.90 -14.30
CA LEU A 102 7.17 4.02 -15.28
C LEU A 102 6.54 4.31 -16.64
N LYS A 103 7.22 5.07 -17.48
CA LYS A 103 6.68 5.60 -18.75
C LYS A 103 6.89 4.64 -19.91
N SER A 104 7.81 3.70 -19.78
CA SER A 104 8.12 2.72 -20.84
C SER A 104 8.46 1.36 -20.24
N ASP A 105 8.48 0.34 -21.09
CA ASP A 105 8.90 -1.02 -20.69
C ASP A 105 10.37 -1.07 -20.33
N GLU A 106 11.22 -0.26 -20.95
CA GLU A 106 12.66 -0.16 -20.63
C GLU A 106 12.85 0.36 -19.19
N GLU A 107 12.12 1.38 -18.77
CA GLU A 107 12.16 1.89 -17.39
C GLU A 107 11.70 0.83 -16.39
N ARG A 108 10.69 0.02 -16.76
CA ARG A 108 10.20 -1.07 -15.95
C ARG A 108 11.22 -2.19 -15.83
N GLN A 109 11.84 -2.59 -16.93
CA GLN A 109 12.92 -3.60 -16.94
C GLN A 109 14.14 -3.12 -16.17
N ALA A 110 14.53 -1.85 -16.30
CA ALA A 110 15.62 -1.27 -15.53
C ALA A 110 15.36 -1.32 -14.01
N LEU A 111 14.12 -1.06 -13.57
CA LEU A 111 13.72 -1.21 -12.17
C LEU A 111 13.81 -2.66 -11.70
N LEU A 112 13.34 -3.63 -12.50
CA LEU A 112 13.41 -5.04 -12.15
C LEU A 112 14.86 -5.53 -12.08
N ALA A 113 15.72 -5.08 -12.99
CA ALA A 113 17.15 -5.38 -12.98
C ALA A 113 17.85 -4.80 -11.74
N ASP A 114 17.53 -3.55 -11.36
CA ASP A 114 18.09 -2.92 -10.16
C ASP A 114 17.65 -3.65 -8.87
N VAL A 115 16.38 -4.08 -8.78
CA VAL A 115 15.90 -4.90 -7.65
C VAL A 115 16.59 -6.27 -7.64
N ALA A 116 16.81 -6.89 -8.80
CA ALA A 116 17.51 -8.16 -8.93
C ALA A 116 18.99 -8.05 -8.52
N GLU A 117 19.65 -6.95 -8.84
CA GLU A 117 21.05 -6.70 -8.46
C GLU A 117 21.20 -6.41 -6.97
N LYS A 118 20.38 -5.49 -6.44
CA LYS A 118 20.51 -5.03 -5.05
C LYS A 118 19.92 -5.97 -4.02
N GLN A 119 19.06 -6.91 -4.43
CA GLN A 119 18.43 -7.90 -3.55
C GLN A 119 17.93 -7.32 -2.21
N PRO A 120 17.11 -6.23 -2.21
CA PRO A 120 16.62 -5.64 -0.98
C PRO A 120 15.80 -6.65 -0.18
N GLU A 121 15.89 -6.58 1.17
CA GLU A 121 15.10 -7.44 2.06
C GLU A 121 13.64 -6.95 2.19
N VAL A 122 13.42 -5.63 2.04
CA VAL A 122 12.09 -5.03 2.13
C VAL A 122 11.89 -4.03 0.99
N VAL A 123 10.78 -4.19 0.26
CA VAL A 123 10.40 -3.30 -0.84
C VAL A 123 9.04 -2.65 -0.54
N PHE A 124 9.01 -1.34 -0.51
CA PHE A 124 7.80 -0.55 -0.35
C PHE A 124 7.35 0.04 -1.68
N VAL A 125 6.08 -0.22 -2.06
CA VAL A 125 5.53 0.24 -3.34
C VAL A 125 4.30 1.12 -3.12
N ALA A 126 4.39 2.40 -3.46
CA ALA A 126 3.35 3.41 -3.26
C ALA A 126 2.81 3.96 -4.61
N MET A 127 2.08 3.14 -5.35
CA MET A 127 1.55 3.46 -6.68
C MET A 127 0.02 3.35 -6.77
N GLY A 128 -0.62 2.85 -5.71
CA GLY A 128 -2.05 2.57 -5.66
C GLY A 128 -2.45 1.33 -6.46
N PHE A 129 -3.65 0.82 -6.11
CA PHE A 129 -4.26 -0.35 -6.76
C PHE A 129 -4.69 -0.02 -8.19
N PRO A 130 -4.51 -0.92 -9.17
CA PRO A 130 -3.85 -2.23 -9.09
C PRO A 130 -2.34 -2.18 -9.44
N LYS A 131 -1.81 -1.00 -9.75
CA LYS A 131 -0.44 -0.87 -10.30
C LYS A 131 0.63 -1.40 -9.36
N GLN A 132 0.49 -1.15 -8.06
CA GLN A 132 1.47 -1.60 -7.07
C GLN A 132 1.45 -3.13 -6.92
N GLU A 133 0.29 -3.79 -6.94
CA GLU A 133 0.18 -5.24 -6.81
C GLU A 133 0.81 -5.95 -8.01
N LEU A 134 0.54 -5.46 -9.22
CA LEU A 134 1.12 -5.98 -10.46
C LEU A 134 2.65 -5.83 -10.47
N LEU A 135 3.15 -4.65 -10.11
CA LEU A 135 4.59 -4.39 -10.05
C LEU A 135 5.28 -5.23 -8.95
N MET A 136 4.68 -5.36 -7.77
CA MET A 136 5.20 -6.21 -6.71
C MET A 136 5.28 -7.68 -7.15
N ALA A 137 4.29 -8.17 -7.89
CA ALA A 137 4.30 -9.54 -8.41
C ALA A 137 5.43 -9.77 -9.43
N GLU A 138 5.80 -8.77 -10.22
CA GLU A 138 6.97 -8.84 -11.11
C GLU A 138 8.29 -8.79 -10.37
N MET A 139 8.42 -7.86 -9.41
CA MET A 139 9.61 -7.76 -8.56
C MET A 139 9.84 -9.05 -7.76
N GLN A 140 8.77 -9.72 -7.31
CA GLN A 140 8.86 -10.98 -6.58
C GLN A 140 9.48 -12.11 -7.42
N LYS A 141 9.33 -12.08 -8.75
CA LYS A 141 9.96 -13.08 -9.63
C LYS A 141 11.48 -12.94 -9.67
N VAL A 142 12.00 -11.72 -9.55
CA VAL A 142 13.44 -11.42 -9.60
C VAL A 142 14.09 -11.35 -8.22
N ASN A 143 13.31 -11.11 -7.16
CA ASN A 143 13.76 -11.17 -5.77
C ASN A 143 12.69 -11.83 -4.88
N PRO A 144 12.57 -13.16 -4.88
CA PRO A 144 11.49 -13.88 -4.19
C PRO A 144 11.62 -13.88 -2.66
N ARG A 145 12.77 -13.49 -2.11
CA ARG A 145 13.04 -13.51 -0.67
C ARG A 145 12.60 -12.21 0.03
N ALA A 146 12.38 -11.15 -0.71
CA ALA A 146 12.00 -9.86 -0.14
C ALA A 146 10.58 -9.85 0.44
N ILE A 147 10.39 -9.02 1.44
CA ILE A 147 9.07 -8.63 1.91
C ILE A 147 8.59 -7.44 1.06
N TYR A 148 7.52 -7.63 0.32
CA TYR A 148 6.87 -6.56 -0.46
C TYR A 148 5.64 -6.04 0.27
N LEU A 149 5.47 -4.73 0.33
CA LEU A 149 4.31 -4.08 0.94
C LEU A 149 3.79 -2.93 0.06
N GLY A 150 2.53 -3.06 -0.39
CA GLY A 150 1.81 -2.03 -1.11
C GLY A 150 1.30 -0.95 -0.17
N LEU A 151 1.66 0.30 -0.41
CA LEU A 151 1.46 1.43 0.50
C LEU A 151 0.40 2.43 0.04
N GLY A 152 0.00 2.41 -1.24
CA GLY A 152 -0.89 3.42 -1.80
C GLY A 152 -0.38 4.84 -1.59
N GLY A 153 -1.09 5.64 -0.82
CA GLY A 153 -0.73 7.04 -0.54
C GLY A 153 0.06 7.27 0.75
N SER A 154 0.66 6.24 1.36
CA SER A 154 1.27 6.38 2.69
C SER A 154 2.49 7.30 2.72
N PHE A 155 3.26 7.39 1.63
CA PHE A 155 4.38 8.32 1.54
C PHE A 155 3.91 9.78 1.60
N ASN A 156 2.82 10.11 0.92
CA ASN A 156 2.23 11.44 0.95
C ASN A 156 1.77 11.85 2.37
N VAL A 157 1.22 10.88 3.12
CA VAL A 157 0.81 11.10 4.50
C VAL A 157 2.02 11.27 5.42
N TYR A 158 3.05 10.44 5.24
CA TYR A 158 4.25 10.47 6.07
C TYR A 158 5.05 11.77 5.91
N THR A 159 5.12 12.28 4.69
CA THR A 159 5.80 13.56 4.38
C THR A 159 4.94 14.80 4.63
N GLY A 160 3.64 14.63 4.97
CA GLY A 160 2.73 15.75 5.21
C GLY A 160 2.12 16.38 3.96
N HIS A 161 2.43 15.86 2.75
CA HIS A 161 1.79 16.34 1.50
C HIS A 161 0.29 16.03 1.44
N THR A 162 -0.16 15.05 2.23
CA THR A 162 -1.58 14.74 2.42
C THR A 162 -1.87 14.62 3.91
N ALA A 163 -2.85 15.37 4.39
CA ALA A 163 -3.28 15.29 5.78
C ALA A 163 -3.93 13.92 6.05
N ARG A 164 -3.59 13.29 7.17
CA ARG A 164 -4.31 12.13 7.66
C ARG A 164 -5.65 12.58 8.24
N ALA A 165 -6.66 11.73 8.17
CA ALA A 165 -7.94 12.01 8.83
C ALA A 165 -7.73 12.25 10.33
N PRO A 166 -8.42 13.21 10.96
CA PRO A 166 -8.39 13.40 12.41
C PRO A 166 -8.71 12.13 13.16
N GLN A 167 -8.18 11.98 14.39
CA GLN A 167 -8.26 10.76 15.19
C GLN A 167 -9.70 10.26 15.34
N TRP A 168 -10.65 11.16 15.57
CA TRP A 168 -12.07 10.81 15.69
C TRP A 168 -12.59 10.02 14.47
N TRP A 169 -12.24 10.44 13.24
CA TRP A 169 -12.65 9.73 12.01
C TRP A 169 -11.98 8.35 11.89
N GLN A 170 -10.75 8.24 12.38
CA GLN A 170 -10.02 6.97 12.39
C GLN A 170 -10.66 5.98 13.37
N ASP A 171 -10.96 6.41 14.61
CA ASP A 171 -11.54 5.60 15.67
C ASP A 171 -12.93 5.07 15.33
N HIS A 172 -13.70 5.84 14.54
CA HIS A 172 -15.04 5.45 14.09
C HIS A 172 -15.03 4.70 12.75
N GLY A 173 -13.83 4.37 12.18
CA GLY A 173 -13.73 3.67 10.89
C GLY A 173 -14.19 4.49 9.69
N LEU A 174 -14.28 5.82 9.84
CA LEU A 174 -14.78 6.77 8.84
C LEU A 174 -13.66 7.49 8.07
N GLU A 175 -12.42 7.05 8.20
CA GLU A 175 -11.28 7.64 7.49
C GLU A 175 -11.51 7.72 5.98
N PHE A 176 -12.14 6.71 5.37
CA PHE A 176 -12.48 6.72 3.96
C PHE A 176 -13.45 7.86 3.60
N ALA A 177 -14.45 8.15 4.45
CA ALA A 177 -15.41 9.21 4.22
C ALA A 177 -14.75 10.60 4.33
N TYR A 178 -13.88 10.78 5.33
CA TYR A 178 -13.07 12.00 5.43
C TYR A 178 -12.29 12.25 4.15
N ARG A 179 -11.58 11.24 3.64
CA ARG A 179 -10.79 11.35 2.42
C ARG A 179 -11.66 11.62 1.17
N LEU A 180 -12.85 11.06 1.07
CA LEU A 180 -13.78 11.34 -0.04
C LEU A 180 -14.25 12.80 -0.03
N ILE A 181 -14.47 13.37 1.15
CA ILE A 181 -14.96 14.75 1.30
C ILE A 181 -13.83 15.74 1.05
N PHE A 182 -12.68 15.54 1.66
CA PHE A 182 -11.61 16.55 1.72
C PHE A 182 -10.52 16.36 0.65
N GLU A 183 -10.28 15.15 0.14
CA GLU A 183 -9.31 14.90 -0.93
C GLU A 183 -10.00 14.99 -2.31
N LYS A 184 -9.82 16.12 -3.03
CA LYS A 184 -10.42 16.34 -4.36
C LYS A 184 -10.11 15.22 -5.37
N SER A 185 -8.90 14.67 -5.31
CA SER A 185 -8.43 13.56 -6.17
C SER A 185 -9.20 12.25 -5.98
N ARG A 186 -9.93 12.10 -4.87
CA ARG A 186 -10.69 10.89 -4.54
C ARG A 186 -12.19 11.00 -4.80
N ARG A 187 -12.70 12.18 -5.17
CA ARG A 187 -14.15 12.36 -5.40
C ARG A 187 -14.72 11.42 -6.46
N GLY A 188 -13.97 11.10 -7.50
CA GLY A 188 -14.38 10.11 -8.51
C GLY A 188 -14.54 8.68 -7.98
N ARG A 189 -14.00 8.37 -6.80
CA ARG A 189 -14.08 7.03 -6.19
C ARG A 189 -15.38 6.79 -5.41
N TYR A 190 -16.20 7.81 -5.20
CA TYR A 190 -17.48 7.70 -4.47
C TYR A 190 -18.36 6.58 -5.02
N ILE A 191 -18.44 6.48 -6.35
CA ILE A 191 -19.26 5.45 -7.02
C ILE A 191 -18.79 4.02 -6.69
N ASN A 192 -17.47 3.81 -6.51
CA ASN A 192 -16.93 2.50 -6.16
C ASN A 192 -17.30 2.11 -4.73
N TYR A 193 -17.28 3.06 -3.80
CA TYR A 193 -17.74 2.82 -2.43
C TYR A 193 -19.24 2.52 -2.37
N LEU A 194 -20.05 3.27 -3.13
CA LEU A 194 -21.49 3.03 -3.20
C LEU A 194 -21.78 1.62 -3.77
N ARG A 195 -21.15 1.25 -4.87
CA ARG A 195 -21.27 -0.09 -5.47
C ARG A 195 -20.82 -1.18 -4.49
N TYR A 196 -19.71 -0.94 -3.79
CA TYR A 196 -19.22 -1.87 -2.78
C TYR A 196 -20.27 -2.12 -1.68
N PHE A 197 -20.83 -1.06 -1.10
CA PHE A 197 -21.86 -1.22 -0.04
C PHE A 197 -23.11 -1.92 -0.57
N ILE A 198 -23.58 -1.57 -1.76
CA ILE A 198 -24.71 -2.30 -2.38
C ILE A 198 -24.38 -3.78 -2.53
N SER A 199 -23.21 -4.12 -3.07
CA SER A 199 -22.78 -5.52 -3.27
C SER A 199 -22.65 -6.27 -1.95
N LEU A 200 -22.10 -5.62 -0.92
CA LEU A 200 -21.96 -6.20 0.41
C LEU A 200 -23.32 -6.54 1.02
N TYR A 201 -24.30 -5.63 0.95
CA TYR A 201 -25.61 -5.84 1.58
C TYR A 201 -26.58 -6.69 0.74
N THR A 202 -26.34 -6.81 -0.57
CA THR A 202 -27.13 -7.71 -1.46
C THR A 202 -26.54 -9.12 -1.58
N GLY A 203 -25.44 -9.42 -0.87
CA GLY A 203 -24.83 -10.77 -0.87
C GLY A 203 -24.07 -11.10 -2.16
N LYS A 204 -23.61 -10.09 -2.91
CA LYS A 204 -22.78 -10.28 -4.11
C LYS A 204 -21.27 -10.29 -3.79
N ILE A 205 -20.92 -9.93 -2.58
CA ILE A 205 -19.58 -10.02 -1.99
C ILE A 205 -19.71 -10.72 -0.65
#